data_3e9d49d38ebd2ceb74ec374e2173ea26
#
_entry.id   3e9d49d38ebd2ceb74ec374e2173ea26
#
_cell.length_a   1.000
_cell.length_b   1.000
_cell.length_c   1.000
_cell.angle_alpha   90.00
_cell.angle_beta   90.00
_cell.angle_gamma   90.00
#
_symmetry.space_group_name_H-M   'P 1'
#
loop_
_entity.id
_entity.type
_entity.pdbx_description
1 polymer ?
#
loop_
_entity_poly.entity_id
_entity_poly.type
_entity_poly.pdbx_seq_one_letter_code
_entity_poly.pdbx_strand_id
1 'polypeptide(L)'
;LHVESQELVASGVKILSNKEIEGYSTVKGGWNLGGPYTVYFYALLDTPADEYTVWKGTSTQSGEQVDATGTEKTGAYFGFHTTEGQKVRVKVGISFISTEKAKANISELSSWDFDEIRNAGIAQWKEVLNTVEVEGNDNDKTIFYSALYHAFLQPTDRTGENPLWESAEPYFDDYYAIWDTFRATHP
;
A
#
# COMPACT_ATOMS: atom_id res chain seq x y z
N LEU A 1 -8.20 26.44 6.97
CA LEU A 1 -8.03 25.11 7.56
C LEU A 1 -6.54 24.83 7.69
N HIS A 2 -6.04 24.77 8.92
CA HIS A 2 -4.67 24.32 9.17
C HIS A 2 -4.71 22.79 9.19
N VAL A 3 -4.18 22.15 8.16
CA VAL A 3 -3.99 20.69 8.14
C VAL A 3 -2.66 20.44 8.83
N GLU A 4 -2.71 19.73 9.95
CA GLU A 4 -1.49 19.27 10.61
C GLU A 4 -0.74 18.29 9.73
N SER A 5 0.58 18.34 9.75
CA SER A 5 1.39 17.33 9.08
C SER A 5 1.17 15.96 9.73
N GLN A 6 1.24 14.92 8.92
CA GLN A 6 1.20 13.55 9.44
C GLN A 6 2.41 13.31 10.35
N GLU A 7 2.18 12.80 11.55
CA GLU A 7 3.19 12.54 12.57
C GLU A 7 3.35 11.04 12.82
N LEU A 8 4.60 10.58 12.84
CA LEU A 8 4.93 9.22 13.24
C LEU A 8 4.78 9.07 14.76
N VAL A 9 4.07 8.05 15.19
CA VAL A 9 3.81 7.73 16.61
C VAL A 9 4.66 6.54 17.07
N ALA A 10 4.76 5.52 16.21
CA ALA A 10 5.58 4.34 16.45
C ALA A 10 5.93 3.66 15.13
N SER A 11 7.04 2.95 15.10
CA SER A 11 7.42 2.08 13.98
C SER A 11 8.21 0.89 14.45
N GLY A 12 8.16 -0.20 13.71
CA GLY A 12 8.96 -1.39 14.00
C GLY A 12 9.17 -2.22 12.74
N VAL A 13 10.32 -2.88 12.70
CA VAL A 13 10.64 -3.85 11.66
C VAL A 13 11.28 -5.09 12.26
N LYS A 14 11.01 -6.23 11.62
CA LYS A 14 11.61 -7.53 11.97
C LYS A 14 11.99 -8.27 10.71
N ILE A 15 13.25 -8.62 10.60
CA ILE A 15 13.76 -9.50 9.55
C ILE A 15 13.47 -10.94 9.97
N LEU A 16 12.75 -11.68 9.14
CA LEU A 16 12.38 -13.08 9.40
C LEU A 16 13.37 -14.06 8.76
N SER A 17 13.98 -13.64 7.66
CA SER A 17 15.00 -14.39 6.93
C SER A 17 15.75 -13.46 5.97
N ASN A 18 16.72 -13.98 5.25
CA ASN A 18 17.40 -13.23 4.19
C ASN A 18 16.51 -12.93 2.96
N LYS A 19 15.21 -13.28 3.01
CA LYS A 19 14.20 -13.02 1.97
C LYS A 19 12.93 -12.35 2.49
N GLU A 20 12.74 -12.29 3.80
CA GLU A 20 11.47 -11.92 4.40
C GLU A 20 11.64 -10.86 5.47
N ILE A 21 10.78 -9.85 5.42
CA ILE A 21 10.71 -8.78 6.43
C ILE A 21 9.25 -8.42 6.69
N GLU A 22 8.94 -8.13 7.93
CA GLU A 22 7.67 -7.57 8.36
C GLU A 22 7.87 -6.33 9.22
N GLY A 23 6.81 -5.56 9.38
CA GLY A 23 6.87 -4.40 10.25
C GLY A 23 5.59 -3.59 10.25
N TYR A 24 5.64 -2.45 10.93
CA TYR A 24 4.50 -1.56 11.07
C TYR A 24 4.93 -0.09 11.18
N SER A 25 3.97 0.78 10.88
CA SER A 25 4.08 2.21 11.13
C SER A 25 2.75 2.73 11.66
N THR A 26 2.77 3.34 12.84
CA THR A 26 1.61 4.02 13.44
C THR A 26 1.75 5.51 13.26
N VAL A 27 0.75 6.14 12.67
CA VAL A 27 0.73 7.57 12.34
C VAL A 27 -0.54 8.24 12.83
N LYS A 28 -0.49 9.54 13.04
CA LYS A 28 -1.65 10.39 13.37
C LYS A 28 -1.57 11.71 12.59
N GLY A 29 -2.67 12.47 12.58
CA GLY A 29 -2.73 13.79 11.96
C GLY A 29 -2.93 13.75 10.43
N GLY A 30 -2.57 14.81 9.74
CA GLY A 30 -2.93 15.02 8.35
C GLY A 30 -4.43 15.33 8.20
N TRP A 31 -5.08 14.75 7.21
CA TRP A 31 -6.53 14.83 7.04
C TRP A 31 -7.33 13.85 7.92
N ASN A 32 -6.62 12.96 8.60
CA ASN A 32 -7.25 12.04 9.56
C ASN A 32 -7.57 12.77 10.86
N LEU A 33 -8.85 13.05 11.08
CA LEU A 33 -9.38 13.66 12.30
C LEU A 33 -9.65 12.64 13.41
N GLY A 34 -9.46 11.35 13.13
CA GLY A 34 -9.58 10.27 14.08
C GLY A 34 -8.33 10.07 14.94
N GLY A 35 -8.30 8.97 15.66
CA GLY A 35 -7.12 8.53 16.43
C GLY A 35 -5.97 8.04 15.53
N PRO A 36 -4.81 7.72 16.12
CA PRO A 36 -3.74 7.08 15.38
C PRO A 36 -4.21 5.78 14.71
N TYR A 37 -3.66 5.49 13.54
CA TYR A 37 -3.87 4.22 12.85
C TYR A 37 -2.54 3.57 12.51
N THR A 38 -2.54 2.24 12.39
CA THR A 38 -1.35 1.47 12.10
C THR A 38 -1.49 0.81 10.72
N VAL A 39 -0.44 0.92 9.93
CA VAL A 39 -0.26 0.16 8.70
C VAL A 39 0.80 -0.89 8.95
N TYR A 40 0.46 -2.14 8.75
CA TYR A 40 1.37 -3.28 8.79
C TYR A 40 1.82 -3.63 7.38
N PHE A 41 3.02 -4.14 7.26
CA PHE A 41 3.52 -4.66 6.00
C PHE A 41 4.24 -5.99 6.18
N TYR A 42 4.24 -6.78 5.13
CA TYR A 42 5.11 -7.93 4.94
C TYR A 42 5.70 -7.85 3.54
N ALA A 43 7.00 -8.07 3.42
CA ALA A 43 7.68 -8.08 2.14
C ALA A 43 8.48 -9.37 1.93
N LEU A 44 8.41 -9.89 0.71
CA LEU A 44 9.06 -11.10 0.27
C LEU A 44 9.94 -10.80 -0.95
N LEU A 45 11.21 -11.21 -0.88
CA LEU A 45 12.19 -11.10 -1.96
C LEU A 45 12.23 -12.38 -2.80
N ASP A 46 12.37 -12.27 -4.11
CA ASP A 46 12.59 -13.44 -4.98
C ASP A 46 14.01 -14.00 -4.83
N THR A 47 14.97 -13.14 -4.50
CA THR A 47 16.40 -13.45 -4.39
C THR A 47 16.82 -13.32 -2.92
N PRO A 48 17.55 -14.29 -2.34
CA PRO A 48 18.08 -14.16 -0.99
C PRO A 48 19.15 -13.06 -0.93
N ALA A 49 19.10 -12.23 0.11
CA ALA A 49 20.13 -11.25 0.38
C ALA A 49 21.42 -11.91 0.91
N ASP A 50 22.57 -11.34 0.55
CA ASP A 50 23.88 -11.75 1.05
C ASP A 50 24.14 -11.22 2.46
N GLU A 51 23.61 -10.04 2.75
CA GLU A 51 23.69 -9.39 4.06
C GLU A 51 22.41 -8.61 4.36
N TYR A 52 22.12 -8.42 5.63
CA TYR A 52 21.00 -7.61 6.09
C TYR A 52 21.24 -7.06 7.49
N THR A 53 20.59 -5.95 7.81
CA THR A 53 20.60 -5.37 9.17
C THR A 53 19.41 -4.44 9.37
N VAL A 54 19.06 -4.20 10.64
CA VAL A 54 18.05 -3.24 11.03
C VAL A 54 18.69 -1.94 11.49
N TRP A 55 17.96 -0.83 11.44
CA TRP A 55 18.42 0.47 11.87
C TRP A 55 17.33 1.23 12.62
N LYS A 56 17.74 2.15 13.48
CA LYS A 56 16.90 3.07 14.23
C LYS A 56 17.50 4.46 14.22
N GLY A 57 16.71 5.45 13.82
CA GLY A 57 17.22 6.81 13.62
C GLY A 57 18.29 6.85 12.53
N THR A 58 19.52 7.10 12.92
CA THR A 58 20.69 7.14 12.01
C THR A 58 21.69 6.00 12.25
N SER A 59 21.35 5.05 13.13
CA SER A 59 22.30 4.03 13.59
C SER A 59 21.80 2.62 13.28
N THR A 60 22.69 1.76 12.80
CA THR A 60 22.43 0.33 12.68
C THR A 60 22.33 -0.31 14.07
N GLN A 61 21.51 -1.33 14.19
CA GLN A 61 21.28 -2.06 15.43
C GLN A 61 21.73 -3.52 15.25
N SER A 62 22.21 -4.10 16.33
CA SER A 62 22.45 -5.55 16.38
C SER A 62 21.13 -6.31 16.49
N GLY A 63 21.00 -7.43 15.78
CA GLY A 63 19.82 -8.28 15.79
C GLY A 63 18.95 -8.10 14.55
N GLU A 64 17.80 -8.75 14.57
CA GLU A 64 16.88 -8.86 13.44
C GLU A 64 15.60 -8.04 13.64
N GLN A 65 15.43 -7.39 14.79
CA GLN A 65 14.26 -6.61 15.14
C GLN A 65 14.62 -5.30 15.81
N VAL A 66 13.88 -4.25 15.48
CA VAL A 66 13.96 -2.94 16.13
C VAL A 66 12.58 -2.29 16.15
N ASP A 67 12.27 -1.66 17.28
CA ASP A 67 11.05 -0.88 17.50
C ASP A 67 11.42 0.52 18.02
N ALA A 68 10.61 1.50 17.65
CA ALA A 68 10.71 2.87 18.13
C ALA A 68 9.33 3.44 18.46
N THR A 69 9.30 4.32 19.43
CA THR A 69 8.13 5.15 19.76
C THR A 69 8.46 6.62 19.49
N GLY A 70 7.42 7.42 19.23
CA GLY A 70 7.58 8.81 18.84
C GLY A 70 8.02 8.94 17.38
N THR A 71 8.76 10.00 17.08
CA THR A 71 9.11 10.38 15.70
C THR A 71 10.35 9.66 15.14
N GLU A 72 10.96 8.81 15.93
CA GLU A 72 12.15 8.08 15.51
C GLU A 72 11.77 6.95 14.53
N LYS A 73 12.42 6.95 13.37
CA LYS A 73 12.14 5.98 12.30
C LYS A 73 12.94 4.70 12.49
N THR A 74 12.35 3.58 12.13
CA THR A 74 13.01 2.27 12.02
C THR A 74 12.98 1.76 10.60
N GLY A 75 13.88 0.85 10.26
CA GLY A 75 13.91 0.19 8.97
C GLY A 75 14.95 -0.91 8.91
N ALA A 76 15.06 -1.51 7.75
CA ALA A 76 16.08 -2.49 7.45
C ALA A 76 16.65 -2.25 6.06
N TYR A 77 17.82 -2.83 5.78
CA TYR A 77 18.33 -2.96 4.43
C TYR A 77 18.85 -4.37 4.19
N PHE A 78 18.78 -4.74 2.93
CA PHE A 78 19.26 -6.00 2.41
C PHE A 78 20.29 -5.68 1.33
N GLY A 79 21.48 -6.28 1.44
CA GLY A 79 22.56 -6.13 0.48
C GLY A 79 22.65 -7.34 -0.43
N PHE A 80 22.98 -7.08 -1.71
CA PHE A 80 23.07 -8.10 -2.74
C PHE A 80 24.34 -7.92 -3.57
N HIS A 81 25.05 -9.01 -3.85
CA HIS A 81 26.07 -9.03 -4.86
C HIS A 81 25.43 -9.36 -6.22
N THR A 82 25.26 -8.35 -7.04
CA THR A 82 24.55 -8.49 -8.32
C THR A 82 25.47 -8.32 -9.51
N THR A 83 25.10 -8.93 -10.64
CA THR A 83 25.72 -8.69 -11.94
C THR A 83 24.92 -7.67 -12.73
N GLU A 84 25.51 -7.07 -13.76
CA GLU A 84 24.84 -6.11 -14.63
C GLU A 84 23.54 -6.69 -15.22
N GLY A 85 22.44 -5.95 -15.09
CA GLY A 85 21.12 -6.36 -15.58
C GLY A 85 20.37 -7.34 -14.67
N GLN A 86 20.96 -7.85 -13.61
CA GLN A 86 20.25 -8.70 -12.64
C GLN A 86 19.16 -7.89 -11.94
N LYS A 87 17.97 -8.48 -11.78
CA LYS A 87 16.83 -7.88 -11.11
C LYS A 87 16.56 -8.60 -9.80
N VAL A 88 16.38 -7.85 -8.74
CA VAL A 88 15.83 -8.33 -7.47
C VAL A 88 14.39 -7.83 -7.40
N ARG A 89 13.43 -8.74 -7.23
CA ARG A 89 12.01 -8.41 -7.17
C ARG A 89 11.51 -8.52 -5.72
N VAL A 90 10.57 -7.66 -5.40
CA VAL A 90 9.93 -7.62 -4.08
C VAL A 90 8.42 -7.68 -4.26
N LYS A 91 7.75 -8.57 -3.52
CA LYS A 91 6.30 -8.50 -3.29
C LYS A 91 6.06 -7.88 -1.93
N VAL A 92 5.12 -6.95 -1.85
CA VAL A 92 4.75 -6.29 -0.60
C VAL A 92 3.25 -6.44 -0.39
N GLY A 93 2.86 -6.99 0.74
CA GLY A 93 1.49 -6.95 1.24
C GLY A 93 1.37 -5.92 2.35
N ILE A 94 0.24 -5.25 2.42
CA ILE A 94 -0.10 -4.31 3.50
C ILE A 94 -1.40 -4.75 4.18
N SER A 95 -1.59 -4.34 5.43
CA SER A 95 -2.84 -4.55 6.16
C SER A 95 -2.99 -3.47 7.23
N PHE A 96 -4.25 -3.17 7.58
CA PHE A 96 -4.57 -2.33 8.73
C PHE A 96 -4.81 -3.14 10.01
N ILE A 97 -4.71 -4.48 9.94
CA ILE A 97 -5.03 -5.41 11.02
C ILE A 97 -3.78 -5.99 11.67
N SER A 98 -2.90 -6.62 10.88
CA SER A 98 -1.69 -7.26 11.41
C SER A 98 -0.66 -7.59 10.31
N THR A 99 0.56 -7.98 10.73
CA THR A 99 1.60 -8.48 9.82
C THR A 99 1.22 -9.82 9.18
N GLU A 100 0.52 -10.70 9.91
CA GLU A 100 0.01 -11.97 9.39
C GLU A 100 -1.00 -11.74 8.27
N LYS A 101 -1.89 -10.76 8.44
CA LYS A 101 -2.85 -10.39 7.40
C LYS A 101 -2.14 -9.76 6.21
N ALA A 102 -1.15 -8.90 6.42
CA ALA A 102 -0.31 -8.35 5.35
C ALA A 102 0.41 -9.45 4.57
N LYS A 103 0.91 -10.49 5.26
CA LYS A 103 1.50 -11.68 4.64
C LYS A 103 0.48 -12.45 3.80
N ALA A 104 -0.74 -12.63 4.30
CA ALA A 104 -1.80 -13.31 3.57
C ALA A 104 -2.19 -12.55 2.29
N ASN A 105 -2.22 -11.22 2.34
CA ASN A 105 -2.57 -10.36 1.21
C ASN A 105 -1.58 -10.44 0.03
N ILE A 106 -0.33 -10.89 0.25
CA ILE A 106 0.62 -11.17 -0.86
C ILE A 106 0.09 -12.23 -1.83
N SER A 107 -0.81 -13.11 -1.39
CA SER A 107 -1.42 -14.13 -2.26
C SER A 107 -2.23 -13.55 -3.42
N GLU A 108 -2.62 -12.27 -3.36
CA GLU A 108 -3.24 -11.55 -4.47
C GLU A 108 -2.30 -11.43 -5.68
N LEU A 109 -0.99 -11.46 -5.43
CA LEU A 109 0.03 -11.41 -6.47
C LEU A 109 0.39 -12.83 -6.94
N SER A 110 -0.30 -13.32 -7.96
CA SER A 110 -0.17 -14.68 -8.49
C SER A 110 1.22 -14.99 -9.08
N SER A 111 1.97 -13.98 -9.52
CA SER A 111 3.22 -14.16 -10.27
C SER A 111 4.35 -13.28 -9.72
N TRP A 112 5.59 -13.64 -10.06
CA TRP A 112 6.78 -12.79 -9.91
C TRP A 112 7.10 -11.99 -11.19
N ASP A 113 6.37 -12.22 -12.27
CA ASP A 113 6.52 -11.44 -13.50
C ASP A 113 5.75 -10.13 -13.37
N PHE A 114 6.51 -9.02 -13.33
CA PHE A 114 5.94 -7.69 -13.22
C PHE A 114 5.01 -7.34 -14.39
N ASP A 115 5.37 -7.75 -15.62
CA ASP A 115 4.55 -7.43 -16.78
C ASP A 115 3.24 -8.22 -16.78
N GLU A 116 3.25 -9.46 -16.29
CA GLU A 116 2.02 -10.24 -16.08
C GLU A 116 1.08 -9.55 -15.08
N ILE A 117 1.59 -9.15 -13.91
CA ILE A 117 0.79 -8.44 -12.89
C ILE A 117 0.27 -7.10 -13.43
N ARG A 118 1.13 -6.32 -14.10
CA ARG A 118 0.72 -5.05 -14.72
C ARG A 118 -0.39 -5.26 -15.74
N ASN A 119 -0.26 -6.26 -16.60
CA ASN A 119 -1.26 -6.54 -17.65
C ASN A 119 -2.59 -7.01 -17.05
N ALA A 120 -2.56 -7.80 -15.97
CA ALA A 120 -3.76 -8.17 -15.22
C ALA A 120 -4.47 -6.93 -14.64
N GLY A 121 -3.75 -6.01 -14.03
CA GLY A 121 -4.31 -4.74 -13.53
C GLY A 121 -4.90 -3.87 -14.66
N ILE A 122 -4.22 -3.77 -15.80
CA ILE A 122 -4.74 -3.07 -16.98
C ILE A 122 -6.04 -3.71 -17.45
N ALA A 123 -6.14 -5.05 -17.47
CA ALA A 123 -7.34 -5.75 -17.88
C ALA A 123 -8.53 -5.45 -16.97
N GLN A 124 -8.32 -5.46 -15.64
CA GLN A 124 -9.34 -5.11 -14.65
C GLN A 124 -9.84 -3.67 -14.84
N TRP A 125 -8.93 -2.69 -15.00
CA TRP A 125 -9.32 -1.31 -15.26
C TRP A 125 -10.07 -1.14 -16.58
N LYS A 126 -9.68 -1.86 -17.64
CA LYS A 126 -10.41 -1.85 -18.90
C LYS A 126 -11.83 -2.39 -18.75
N GLU A 127 -12.05 -3.43 -17.96
CA GLU A 127 -13.37 -3.97 -17.68
C GLU A 127 -14.27 -2.90 -17.03
N VAL A 128 -13.76 -2.21 -16.00
CA VAL A 128 -14.49 -1.14 -15.31
C VAL A 128 -14.77 0.05 -16.24
N LEU A 129 -13.77 0.55 -16.95
CA LEU A 129 -13.92 1.74 -17.80
C LEU A 129 -14.77 1.49 -19.03
N ASN A 130 -14.80 0.26 -19.56
CA ASN A 130 -15.63 -0.12 -20.71
C ASN A 130 -17.12 -0.27 -20.38
N THR A 131 -17.53 -0.06 -19.13
CA THR A 131 -18.96 0.05 -18.78
C THR A 131 -19.66 1.22 -19.47
N VAL A 132 -18.88 2.22 -19.91
CA VAL A 132 -19.34 3.34 -20.71
C VAL A 132 -18.51 3.44 -21.97
N GLU A 133 -19.14 3.39 -23.13
CA GLU A 133 -18.48 3.58 -24.42
C GLU A 133 -18.88 4.95 -24.99
N VAL A 134 -17.89 5.75 -25.40
CA VAL A 134 -18.10 7.08 -25.96
C VAL A 134 -17.50 7.19 -27.36
N GLU A 135 -18.21 7.92 -28.24
CA GLU A 135 -17.72 8.31 -29.54
C GLU A 135 -17.16 9.73 -29.50
N GLY A 136 -16.10 9.98 -30.25
CA GLY A 136 -15.44 11.28 -30.30
C GLY A 136 -14.01 11.16 -30.82
N ASN A 137 -13.31 12.30 -30.88
CA ASN A 137 -11.88 12.30 -31.19
C ASN A 137 -11.04 11.78 -30.01
N ASP A 138 -9.76 11.47 -30.26
CA ASP A 138 -8.88 10.85 -29.24
C ASP A 138 -8.67 11.74 -28.02
N ASN A 139 -8.67 13.07 -28.20
CA ASN A 139 -8.52 14.00 -27.07
C ASN A 139 -9.73 13.98 -26.16
N ASP A 140 -10.94 14.03 -26.71
CA ASP A 140 -12.18 13.98 -25.94
C ASP A 140 -12.32 12.64 -25.21
N LYS A 141 -11.98 11.52 -25.88
CA LYS A 141 -11.95 10.19 -25.26
C LYS A 141 -10.94 10.12 -24.11
N THR A 142 -9.74 10.69 -24.29
CA THR A 142 -8.73 10.73 -23.25
C THR A 142 -9.21 11.52 -22.04
N ILE A 143 -9.82 12.69 -22.25
CA ILE A 143 -10.38 13.49 -21.16
C ILE A 143 -11.48 12.72 -20.43
N PHE A 144 -12.43 12.12 -21.18
CA PHE A 144 -13.54 11.38 -20.61
C PHE A 144 -13.06 10.19 -19.77
N TYR A 145 -12.24 9.30 -20.32
CA TYR A 145 -11.79 8.11 -19.60
C TYR A 145 -10.82 8.43 -18.45
N SER A 146 -10.05 9.51 -18.54
CA SER A 146 -9.26 9.98 -17.41
C SER A 146 -10.14 10.49 -16.26
N ALA A 147 -11.21 11.24 -16.59
CA ALA A 147 -12.18 11.68 -15.59
C ALA A 147 -12.92 10.50 -14.94
N LEU A 148 -13.35 9.54 -15.77
CA LEU A 148 -14.02 8.32 -15.29
C LEU A 148 -13.10 7.49 -14.38
N TYR A 149 -11.83 7.31 -14.77
CA TYR A 149 -10.83 6.65 -13.93
C TYR A 149 -10.69 7.33 -12.56
N HIS A 150 -10.57 8.67 -12.53
CA HIS A 150 -10.48 9.42 -11.28
C HIS A 150 -11.75 9.25 -10.43
N ALA A 151 -12.93 9.21 -11.04
CA ALA A 151 -14.20 9.03 -10.32
C ALA A 151 -14.28 7.66 -9.62
N PHE A 152 -13.63 6.63 -10.17
CA PHE A 152 -13.60 5.29 -9.59
C PHE A 152 -12.47 5.03 -8.58
N LEU A 153 -11.58 6.00 -8.31
CA LEU A 153 -10.52 5.81 -7.33
C LEU A 153 -11.02 5.75 -5.88
N GLN A 154 -12.19 6.33 -5.62
CA GLN A 154 -12.79 6.36 -4.29
C GLN A 154 -14.31 6.13 -4.39
N PRO A 155 -14.94 5.51 -3.39
CA PRO A 155 -14.34 4.98 -2.16
C PRO A 155 -13.45 3.76 -2.41
N THR A 156 -12.52 3.54 -1.49
CA THR A 156 -11.65 2.36 -1.52
C THR A 156 -12.37 1.18 -0.88
N ASP A 157 -12.44 0.04 -1.56
CA ASP A 157 -12.88 -1.23 -0.95
C ASP A 157 -11.80 -1.72 0.02
N ARG A 158 -12.16 -1.80 1.30
CA ARG A 158 -11.33 -2.31 2.40
C ARG A 158 -11.99 -3.48 3.11
N THR A 159 -12.80 -4.23 2.39
CA THR A 159 -13.45 -5.42 2.93
C THR A 159 -12.41 -6.38 3.52
N GLY A 160 -12.62 -6.78 4.79
CA GLY A 160 -11.67 -7.61 5.53
C GLY A 160 -10.43 -6.90 6.06
N GLU A 161 -10.34 -5.55 5.95
CA GLU A 161 -9.24 -4.72 6.45
C GLU A 161 -9.69 -3.68 7.50
N ASN A 162 -10.85 -3.89 8.13
CA ASN A 162 -11.33 -3.01 9.18
C ASN A 162 -10.64 -3.32 10.52
N PRO A 163 -9.86 -2.41 11.10
CA PRO A 163 -9.15 -2.66 12.36
C PRO A 163 -10.02 -2.53 13.61
N LEU A 164 -11.26 -2.03 13.48
CA LEU A 164 -12.13 -1.71 14.64
C LEU A 164 -13.06 -2.84 15.01
N TRP A 165 -13.46 -3.67 14.03
CA TRP A 165 -14.31 -4.84 14.28
C TRP A 165 -14.12 -5.89 13.19
N GLU A 166 -14.31 -7.14 13.53
CA GLU A 166 -14.29 -8.25 12.58
C GLU A 166 -15.64 -8.35 11.86
N SER A 167 -15.60 -8.35 10.52
CA SER A 167 -16.78 -8.49 9.67
C SER A 167 -16.39 -9.03 8.29
N ALA A 168 -17.29 -9.85 7.73
CA ALA A 168 -17.22 -10.30 6.33
C ALA A 168 -18.07 -9.41 5.41
N GLU A 169 -18.79 -8.43 5.96
CA GLU A 169 -19.59 -7.49 5.18
C GLU A 169 -18.70 -6.51 4.40
N PRO A 170 -19.17 -6.02 3.24
CA PRO A 170 -18.44 -5.00 2.48
C PRO A 170 -18.13 -3.78 3.33
N TYR A 171 -16.87 -3.34 3.27
CA TYR A 171 -16.40 -2.16 3.97
C TYR A 171 -15.67 -1.23 3.00
N PHE A 172 -16.17 -0.01 2.88
CA PHE A 172 -15.60 1.02 2.02
C PHE A 172 -15.17 2.22 2.85
N ASP A 173 -14.04 2.81 2.48
CA ASP A 173 -13.44 3.97 3.16
C ASP A 173 -12.87 4.95 2.13
N ASP A 174 -12.30 6.07 2.59
CA ASP A 174 -11.74 7.12 1.72
C ASP A 174 -12.75 7.71 0.74
N TYR A 175 -13.92 8.11 1.23
CA TYR A 175 -14.93 8.78 0.40
C TYR A 175 -14.46 10.17 -0.02
N TYR A 176 -14.78 10.55 -1.26
CA TYR A 176 -14.69 11.94 -1.70
C TYR A 176 -15.52 12.85 -0.80
N ALA A 177 -15.07 14.10 -0.62
CA ALA A 177 -15.85 15.09 0.10
C ALA A 177 -17.19 15.35 -0.61
N ILE A 178 -18.29 15.40 0.15
CA ILE A 178 -19.64 15.53 -0.40
C ILE A 178 -19.79 16.79 -1.27
N TRP A 179 -19.09 17.88 -0.93
CA TRP A 179 -19.14 19.12 -1.71
C TRP A 179 -18.48 18.99 -3.10
N ASP A 180 -17.63 18.00 -3.31
CA ASP A 180 -17.04 17.67 -4.63
C ASP A 180 -17.98 16.79 -5.46
N THR A 181 -18.71 15.88 -4.82
CA THR A 181 -19.43 14.77 -5.48
C THR A 181 -20.91 15.04 -5.74
N PHE A 182 -21.49 16.09 -5.14
CA PHE A 182 -22.93 16.33 -5.16
C PHE A 182 -23.53 16.54 -6.57
N ARG A 183 -22.72 16.96 -7.53
CA ARG A 183 -23.21 17.30 -8.89
C ARG A 183 -23.43 16.11 -9.80
N ALA A 184 -22.57 15.10 -9.71
CA ALA A 184 -22.57 14.03 -10.71
C ALA A 184 -22.21 12.64 -10.17
N THR A 185 -21.63 12.51 -8.98
CA THR A 185 -21.23 11.21 -8.44
C THR A 185 -22.36 10.54 -7.66
N HIS A 186 -23.21 11.32 -6.99
CA HIS A 186 -24.29 10.80 -6.14
C HIS A 186 -25.70 10.88 -6.72
N PRO A 187 -26.03 11.73 -7.69
CA PRO A 187 -27.36 11.75 -8.31
C PRO A 187 -27.68 10.51 -9.10
#